data_3c2112ce9e1dd0b34aa06b1e02bdc7ae
#
_entry.id   3c2112ce9e1dd0b34aa06b1e02bdc7ae
#
_cell.length_a   1.000
_cell.length_b   1.000
_cell.length_c   1.000
_cell.angle_alpha   90.00
_cell.angle_beta   90.00
_cell.angle_gamma   90.00
#
_symmetry.space_group_name_H-M   'P 1'
#
loop_
_entity.id
_entity.type
_entity.pdbx_description
1 polymer ?
#
loop_
_entity_poly.entity_id
_entity_poly.type
_entity_poly.pdbx_seq_one_letter_code
_entity_poly.pdbx_strand_id
1 'polypeptide(L)'
;VSMNEMQEMTLKFAGKDLPIKHIPGPEGVRGRNSNNDLIKEKLGYAPSVKLADGLKVTFDWISGKIAEEVKGGANAEEAFSKSTICGTMAPTELGALRAADGAEGLKSKA
;
A
#
# COMPACT_ATOMS: atom_id res chain seq x y z
N VAL A 1 -7.54 8.36 6.02
CA VAL A 1 -6.61 7.53 6.79
C VAL A 1 -5.18 7.90 6.45
N SER A 2 -4.32 8.00 7.44
CA SER A 2 -2.88 8.23 7.26
C SER A 2 -2.13 6.91 7.00
N MET A 3 -0.90 7.02 6.50
CA MET A 3 -0.03 5.84 6.32
C MET A 3 0.32 5.19 7.67
N ASN A 4 0.50 6.01 8.73
CA ASN A 4 0.74 5.50 10.08
C ASN A 4 -0.44 4.68 10.60
N GLU A 5 -1.67 5.20 10.45
CA GLU A 5 -2.89 4.46 10.85
C GLU A 5 -3.03 3.13 10.10
N MET A 6 -2.70 3.09 8.79
CA MET A 6 -2.69 1.83 8.03
C MET A 6 -1.66 0.84 8.56
N GLN A 7 -0.46 1.32 8.89
CA GLN A 7 0.59 0.50 9.48
C GLN A 7 0.18 -0.05 10.85
N GLU A 8 -0.38 0.78 11.72
CA GLU A 8 -0.89 0.38 13.03
C GLU A 8 -1.98 -0.70 12.92
N MET A 9 -2.93 -0.53 12.00
CA MET A 9 -3.94 -1.56 11.74
C MET A 9 -3.32 -2.88 11.31
N THR A 10 -2.34 -2.83 10.40
CA THR A 10 -1.65 -4.03 9.92
C THR A 10 -0.87 -4.73 11.03
N LEU A 11 -0.17 -3.97 11.87
CA LEU A 11 0.54 -4.51 13.04
C LEU A 11 -0.42 -5.18 14.03
N LYS A 12 -1.58 -4.60 14.27
CA LYS A 12 -2.64 -5.21 15.10
C LYS A 12 -3.11 -6.54 14.52
N PHE A 13 -3.32 -6.64 13.21
CA PHE A 13 -3.70 -7.89 12.56
C PHE A 13 -2.62 -8.96 12.67
N ALA A 14 -1.35 -8.55 12.61
CA ALA A 14 -0.20 -9.43 12.80
C ALA A 14 0.05 -9.83 14.26
N GLY A 15 -0.61 -9.17 15.22
CA GLY A 15 -0.34 -9.34 16.64
C GLY A 15 1.07 -8.93 17.05
N LYS A 16 1.66 -7.97 16.34
CA LYS A 16 3.02 -7.47 16.55
C LYS A 16 3.00 -6.03 17.02
N ASP A 17 3.89 -5.72 17.93
CA ASP A 17 4.17 -4.36 18.38
C ASP A 17 5.59 -3.98 17.91
N LEU A 18 5.67 -3.24 16.82
CA LEU A 18 6.91 -2.80 16.22
C LEU A 18 6.92 -1.28 16.09
N PRO A 19 8.07 -0.62 16.39
CA PRO A 19 8.17 0.82 16.24
C PRO A 19 8.10 1.25 14.77
N ILE A 20 7.39 2.32 14.51
CA ILE A 20 7.32 2.94 13.19
C ILE A 20 8.60 3.77 12.98
N LYS A 21 9.36 3.45 11.94
CA LYS A 21 10.55 4.21 11.55
C LYS A 21 10.24 5.04 10.31
N HIS A 22 10.30 6.35 10.46
CA HIS A 22 10.20 7.27 9.33
C HIS A 22 11.59 7.42 8.67
N ILE A 23 11.64 7.24 7.36
CA ILE A 23 12.86 7.41 6.58
C ILE A 23 12.69 8.60 5.63
N PRO A 24 13.74 9.38 5.36
CA PRO A 24 13.70 10.40 4.33
C PRO A 24 13.52 9.74 2.96
N GLY A 25 12.73 10.33 2.11
CA GLY A 25 12.49 9.81 0.78
C GLY A 25 11.58 10.71 -0.02
N PRO A 26 11.46 10.49 -1.33
CA PRO A 26 10.54 11.25 -2.15
C PRO A 26 9.10 10.98 -1.73
N GLU A 27 8.36 12.04 -1.52
CA GLU A 27 6.93 11.96 -1.28
C GLU A 27 6.19 11.71 -2.61
N GLY A 28 5.28 10.74 -2.60
CA GLY A 28 4.32 10.55 -3.68
C GLY A 28 3.15 11.53 -3.57
N VAL A 29 1.95 11.07 -3.93
CA VAL A 29 0.73 11.85 -3.76
C VAL A 29 0.39 11.94 -2.27
N ARG A 30 0.32 13.16 -1.73
CA ARG A 30 0.06 13.42 -0.30
C ARG A 30 -1.32 12.99 0.17
N GLY A 31 -2.28 12.96 -0.70
CA GLY A 31 -3.63 12.51 -0.37
C GLY A 31 -4.49 12.29 -1.60
N ARG A 32 -5.42 11.38 -1.49
CA ARG A 32 -6.47 11.15 -2.48
C ARG A 32 -7.79 10.98 -1.75
N ASN A 33 -8.81 11.58 -2.32
CA ASN A 33 -10.18 11.37 -1.90
C ASN A 33 -11.07 11.24 -3.14
N SER A 34 -12.18 10.55 -3.01
CA SER A 34 -13.17 10.43 -4.06
C SER A 34 -14.49 11.04 -3.60
N ASN A 35 -15.16 11.74 -4.51
CA ASN A 35 -16.55 12.11 -4.30
C ASN A 35 -17.42 11.02 -4.95
N ASN A 36 -18.25 10.37 -4.15
CA ASN A 36 -19.08 9.25 -4.55
C ASN A 36 -20.54 9.65 -4.83
N ASP A 37 -20.86 10.94 -4.85
CA ASP A 37 -22.24 11.41 -4.99
C ASP A 37 -22.81 11.04 -6.34
N LEU A 38 -22.05 11.21 -7.42
CA LEU A 38 -22.48 10.89 -8.78
C LEU A 38 -22.74 9.39 -8.98
N ILE A 39 -21.85 8.53 -8.48
CA ILE A 39 -22.04 7.08 -8.60
C ILE A 39 -23.25 6.62 -7.80
N LYS A 40 -23.50 7.21 -6.65
CA LYS A 40 -24.68 6.94 -5.83
C LYS A 40 -25.96 7.36 -6.55
N GLU A 41 -25.96 8.55 -7.16
CA GLU A 41 -27.10 9.08 -7.91
C GLU A 41 -27.42 8.24 -9.16
N LYS A 42 -26.39 7.89 -9.95
CA LYS A 42 -26.58 7.22 -11.26
C LYS A 42 -26.72 5.72 -11.16
N LEU A 43 -26.03 5.08 -10.23
CA LEU A 43 -25.98 3.61 -10.11
C LEU A 43 -26.55 3.10 -8.79
N GLY A 44 -26.95 3.96 -7.86
CA GLY A 44 -27.41 3.57 -6.53
C GLY A 44 -26.33 2.89 -5.68
N TYR A 45 -25.06 3.00 -6.08
CA TYR A 45 -23.95 2.33 -5.42
C TYR A 45 -23.30 3.28 -4.41
N ALA A 46 -23.01 2.73 -3.23
CA ALA A 46 -22.17 3.37 -2.23
C ALA A 46 -21.20 2.33 -1.64
N PRO A 47 -19.94 2.70 -1.36
CA PRO A 47 -19.01 1.79 -0.69
C PRO A 47 -19.57 1.35 0.68
N SER A 48 -19.67 0.04 0.89
CA SER A 48 -20.21 -0.55 2.12
C SER A 48 -19.14 -1.17 3.02
N VAL A 49 -17.98 -1.52 2.44
CA VAL A 49 -16.87 -2.14 3.17
C VAL A 49 -16.00 -1.06 3.77
N LYS A 50 -15.83 -1.08 5.09
CA LYS A 50 -14.90 -0.19 5.79
C LYS A 50 -13.46 -0.61 5.50
N LEU A 51 -12.55 0.39 5.53
CA LEU A 51 -11.13 0.16 5.24
C LEU A 51 -10.52 -0.93 6.16
N ALA A 52 -10.81 -0.88 7.44
CA ALA A 52 -10.27 -1.86 8.40
C ALA A 52 -10.69 -3.30 8.06
N ASP A 53 -11.95 -3.49 7.67
CA ASP A 53 -12.50 -4.81 7.32
C ASP A 53 -11.88 -5.32 6.01
N GLY A 54 -11.81 -4.48 4.99
CA GLY A 54 -11.17 -4.82 3.71
C GLY A 54 -9.67 -5.08 3.85
N LEU A 55 -8.98 -4.30 4.66
CA LEU A 55 -7.56 -4.47 4.94
C LEU A 55 -7.29 -5.79 5.69
N LYS A 56 -8.17 -6.17 6.63
CA LYS A 56 -8.08 -7.46 7.32
C LYS A 56 -8.21 -8.65 6.36
N VAL A 57 -9.16 -8.61 5.46
CA VAL A 57 -9.34 -9.67 4.44
C VAL A 57 -8.10 -9.78 3.56
N THR A 58 -7.56 -8.66 3.12
CA THR A 58 -6.33 -8.61 2.30
C THR A 58 -5.13 -9.15 3.08
N PHE A 59 -4.98 -8.76 4.34
CA PHE A 59 -3.92 -9.25 5.20
C PHE A 59 -3.98 -10.78 5.38
N ASP A 60 -5.14 -11.31 5.67
CA ASP A 60 -5.35 -12.75 5.86
C ASP A 60 -5.04 -13.53 4.57
N TRP A 61 -5.44 -13.00 3.42
CA TRP A 61 -5.15 -13.61 2.13
C TRP A 61 -3.65 -13.66 1.84
N ILE A 62 -2.94 -12.53 2.02
CA ILE A 62 -1.47 -12.47 1.82
C ILE A 62 -0.76 -13.41 2.78
N SER A 63 -1.14 -13.39 4.07
CA SER A 63 -0.56 -14.29 5.08
C SER A 63 -0.76 -15.76 4.74
N GLY A 64 -1.94 -16.12 4.22
CA GLY A 64 -2.24 -17.46 3.74
C GLY A 64 -1.34 -17.86 2.57
N LYS A 65 -1.14 -16.98 1.60
CA LYS A 65 -0.26 -17.24 0.45
C LYS A 65 1.20 -17.44 0.85
N ILE A 66 1.71 -16.60 1.75
CA ILE A 66 3.08 -16.76 2.28
C ILE A 66 3.21 -18.10 3.03
N ALA A 67 2.21 -18.48 3.84
CA ALA A 67 2.22 -19.74 4.56
C ALA A 67 2.20 -20.96 3.60
N GLU A 68 1.47 -20.90 2.49
CA GLU A 68 1.48 -21.93 1.45
C GLU A 68 2.87 -22.09 0.82
N GLU A 69 3.53 -21.00 0.46
CA GLU A 69 4.86 -21.00 -0.13
C GLU A 69 5.92 -21.52 0.85
N VAL A 70 5.84 -21.13 2.12
CA VAL A 70 6.74 -21.64 3.17
C VAL A 70 6.57 -23.14 3.37
N LYS A 71 5.34 -23.66 3.36
CA LYS A 71 5.09 -25.11 3.41
C LYS A 71 5.67 -25.86 2.21
N GLY A 72 5.76 -25.19 1.06
CA GLY A 72 6.41 -25.72 -0.15
C GLY A 72 7.95 -25.72 -0.09
N GLY A 73 8.55 -25.30 1.02
CA GLY A 73 10.00 -25.29 1.24
C GLY A 73 10.70 -23.96 0.97
N ALA A 74 9.95 -22.89 0.66
CA ALA A 74 10.53 -21.56 0.54
C ALA A 74 10.78 -20.94 1.93
N ASN A 75 11.85 -20.15 2.05
CA ASN A 75 12.04 -19.28 3.22
C ASN A 75 11.01 -18.14 3.17
N ALA A 76 10.47 -17.73 4.32
CA ALA A 76 9.48 -16.66 4.42
C ALA A 76 9.96 -15.33 3.81
N GLU A 77 11.24 -14.99 3.96
CA GLU A 77 11.84 -13.81 3.33
C GLU A 77 11.95 -13.93 1.82
N GLU A 78 12.28 -15.13 1.31
CA GLU A 78 12.32 -15.40 -0.11
C GLU A 78 10.93 -15.39 -0.75
N ALA A 79 9.93 -15.98 -0.09
CA ALA A 79 8.55 -15.94 -0.53
C ALA A 79 8.04 -14.51 -0.65
N PHE A 80 8.37 -13.66 0.32
CA PHE A 80 8.02 -12.25 0.30
C PHE A 80 8.77 -11.47 -0.79
N SER A 81 10.07 -11.67 -0.95
CA SER A 81 10.91 -10.95 -1.93
C SER A 81 10.67 -11.37 -3.37
N LYS A 82 10.27 -12.63 -3.61
CA LYS A 82 9.91 -13.15 -4.95
C LYS A 82 8.46 -12.88 -5.34
N SER A 83 7.66 -12.38 -4.40
CA SER A 83 6.28 -12.02 -4.70
C SER A 83 6.23 -10.92 -5.76
N THR A 84 5.47 -11.16 -6.82
CA THR A 84 5.19 -10.17 -7.88
C THR A 84 4.51 -8.90 -7.36
N ILE A 85 3.95 -8.96 -6.16
CA ILE A 85 3.33 -7.81 -5.48
C ILE A 85 4.39 -6.89 -4.87
N CYS A 86 5.49 -7.48 -4.38
CA CYS A 86 6.65 -6.76 -3.86
C CYS A 86 7.71 -6.62 -4.95
N GLY A 87 7.31 -6.12 -6.12
CA GLY A 87 8.20 -6.01 -7.27
C GLY A 87 9.58 -5.47 -6.91
N THR A 88 10.58 -6.10 -7.45
CA THR A 88 12.02 -5.85 -7.26
C THR A 88 12.51 -4.47 -7.74
N MET A 89 11.62 -3.52 -7.92
CA MET A 89 12.02 -2.14 -8.24
C MET A 89 12.65 -1.52 -6.99
N ALA A 90 13.94 -1.30 -7.08
CA ALA A 90 14.66 -0.58 -6.03
C ALA A 90 13.92 0.74 -5.74
N PRO A 91 13.49 0.99 -4.51
CA PRO A 91 12.69 2.17 -4.17
C PRO A 91 13.35 3.50 -4.57
N THR A 92 14.67 3.49 -4.68
CA THR A 92 15.51 4.63 -5.07
C THR A 92 15.33 5.06 -6.52
N GLU A 93 15.13 4.14 -7.46
CA GLU A 93 15.00 4.49 -8.88
C GLU A 93 13.61 5.07 -9.20
N LEU A 94 12.56 4.51 -8.63
CA LEU A 94 11.20 5.04 -8.79
C LEU A 94 11.03 6.42 -8.15
N GLY A 95 11.69 6.65 -7.04
CA GLY A 95 11.65 7.92 -6.34
C GLY A 95 12.35 9.04 -7.11
N ALA A 96 13.49 8.75 -7.73
CA ALA A 96 14.23 9.70 -8.54
C ALA A 96 13.46 10.08 -9.83
N LEU A 97 12.87 9.13 -10.52
CA LEU A 97 12.06 9.35 -11.72
C LEU A 97 10.82 10.21 -11.42
N ARG A 98 10.08 9.90 -10.36
CA ARG A 98 8.88 10.67 -10.00
C ARG A 98 9.20 12.07 -9.46
N ALA A 99 10.32 12.26 -8.79
CA ALA A 99 10.76 13.58 -8.35
C ALA A 99 11.18 14.45 -9.55
N ALA A 100 11.82 13.88 -10.56
CA ALA A 100 12.18 14.57 -11.80
C ALA A 100 10.94 14.96 -12.61
N ASP A 101 10.00 14.03 -12.83
CA ASP A 101 8.75 14.27 -13.55
C ASP A 101 7.88 15.34 -12.85
N GLY A 102 7.82 15.32 -11.53
CA GLY A 102 7.09 16.32 -10.75
C GLY A 102 7.69 17.72 -10.84
N ALA A 103 9.01 17.83 -10.88
CA ALA A 103 9.71 19.10 -11.00
C ALA A 103 9.60 19.69 -12.41
N GLU A 104 9.61 18.87 -13.45
CA GLU A 104 9.41 19.32 -14.84
C GLU A 104 7.96 19.72 -15.11
N GLY A 105 6.99 18.98 -14.58
CA GLY A 105 5.57 19.33 -14.69
C GLY A 105 5.23 20.67 -14.03
N LEU A 106 5.93 21.06 -12.99
CA LEU A 106 5.77 22.37 -12.34
C LEU A 106 6.43 23.50 -13.14
N LYS A 107 7.53 23.24 -13.82
CA LYS A 107 8.23 24.25 -14.65
C LYS A 107 7.49 24.56 -15.95
N SER A 108 6.72 23.63 -16.49
CA SER A 108 5.95 23.83 -17.70
C SER A 108 4.64 24.64 -17.51
N LYS A 109 4.23 24.87 -16.25
CA LYS A 109 3.05 25.68 -15.90
C LYS A 109 3.37 27.09 -15.39
N ALA A 110 4.62 27.39 -15.28
CA ALA A 110 5.11 28.74 -14.96
C ALA A 110 5.48 29.52 -16.23
#